data_ff4c21c90e724cb11e583f4020263e4b
#
_entry.id   ff4c21c90e724cb11e583f4020263e4b
#
_cell.length_a   1.000
_cell.length_b   1.000
_cell.length_c   1.000
_cell.angle_alpha   90.00
_cell.angle_beta   90.00
_cell.angle_gamma   90.00
#
_symmetry.space_group_name_H-M   'P 1'
#
loop_
_entity.id
_entity.type
_entity.pdbx_description
1 polymer ?
#
loop_
_entity_poly.entity_id
_entity_poly.type
_entity_poly.pdbx_seq_one_letter_code
_entity_poly.pdbx_strand_id
1 'polypeptide(L)'
;MDSTGELLFTILSSLAQDESRSISENCQWGIRSLFKQGVVHINTNRFYGYDKDEDGRLVINPEQAKVVRWIFESYMDGINPDIIARRLMEQGVPGCMGEPKWTVDTIMGILQNEKHMGDAILQKTFTADYLTKKQVKNEGQLAQYHVKDDHEAIVSKELWDVVQLEIQRRKDYMKRNGLRTMGRNTDEQPFTNRVFCGVCGQLFWRRTLYRLNGSIKAWMCASRCKGKKVKGCINDTLLEADLHKAFVMAWNAMLENREDFLEHWKAQLNDQNPLVAFRAKQFMKLTEKAKPMKELDVTIVSKTLDHCEIKPLGVIDFYFLDGSHIGLVTGD
;
A
#
# COMPACT_ATOMS: atom_id res chain seq x y z
N MET A 1 1.09 -47.89 39.50
CA MET A 1 1.23 -46.54 40.06
C MET A 1 0.33 -46.45 41.27
N ASP A 2 0.81 -45.83 42.36
CA ASP A 2 0.04 -45.72 43.58
C ASP A 2 -1.05 -44.67 43.41
N SER A 3 -2.32 -44.98 43.68
CA SER A 3 -3.49 -44.07 43.53
C SER A 3 -3.34 -42.78 44.32
N THR A 4 -2.62 -42.82 45.43
CA THR A 4 -2.30 -41.69 46.27
C THR A 4 -1.33 -40.71 45.56
N GLY A 5 -0.35 -41.26 44.80
CA GLY A 5 0.59 -40.47 44.00
C GLY A 5 -0.10 -39.76 42.83
N GLU A 6 -1.05 -40.46 42.14
CA GLU A 6 -1.83 -39.84 41.05
C GLU A 6 -2.74 -38.71 41.57
N LEU A 7 -3.37 -38.91 42.73
CA LEU A 7 -4.18 -37.86 43.35
C LEU A 7 -3.34 -36.62 43.73
N LEU A 8 -2.19 -36.86 44.36
CA LEU A 8 -1.28 -35.77 44.74
C LEU A 8 -0.77 -35.00 43.53
N PHE A 9 -0.38 -35.71 42.46
CA PHE A 9 0.06 -35.09 41.20
C PHE A 9 -1.08 -34.27 40.56
N THR A 10 -2.30 -34.77 40.56
CA THR A 10 -3.46 -34.03 40.01
C THR A 10 -3.72 -32.75 40.80
N ILE A 11 -3.70 -32.81 42.14
CA ILE A 11 -3.89 -31.63 43.01
C ILE A 11 -2.79 -30.61 42.77
N LEU A 12 -1.52 -31.01 42.76
CA LEU A 12 -0.38 -30.11 42.53
C LEU A 12 -0.43 -29.49 41.15
N SER A 13 -0.80 -30.25 40.13
CA SER A 13 -0.97 -29.75 38.76
C SER A 13 -2.09 -28.72 38.67
N SER A 14 -3.23 -28.97 39.35
CA SER A 14 -4.36 -28.01 39.39
C SER A 14 -3.98 -26.73 40.13
N LEU A 15 -3.28 -26.83 41.26
CA LEU A 15 -2.80 -25.65 41.99
C LEU A 15 -1.81 -24.82 41.16
N ALA A 16 -0.84 -25.45 40.48
CA ALA A 16 0.11 -24.78 39.60
C ALA A 16 -0.60 -24.09 38.42
N GLN A 17 -1.65 -24.70 37.90
CA GLN A 17 -2.46 -24.13 36.82
C GLN A 17 -3.27 -22.92 37.27
N ASP A 18 -3.89 -22.98 38.47
CA ASP A 18 -4.64 -21.87 39.07
C ASP A 18 -3.70 -20.70 39.43
N GLU A 19 -2.50 -20.98 39.95
CA GLU A 19 -1.50 -19.95 40.22
C GLU A 19 -1.06 -19.27 38.92
N SER A 20 -0.75 -20.01 37.88
CA SER A 20 -0.38 -19.48 36.56
C SER A 20 -1.48 -18.60 35.98
N ARG A 21 -2.76 -19.01 36.11
CA ARG A 21 -3.93 -18.24 35.70
C ARG A 21 -4.03 -16.93 36.47
N SER A 22 -3.94 -16.98 37.80
CA SER A 22 -4.01 -15.80 38.67
C SER A 22 -2.91 -14.78 38.36
N ILE A 23 -1.67 -15.23 38.14
CA ILE A 23 -0.55 -14.37 37.74
C ILE A 23 -0.86 -13.71 36.39
N SER A 24 -1.35 -14.46 35.41
CA SER A 24 -1.72 -13.94 34.08
C SER A 24 -2.82 -12.90 34.17
N GLU A 25 -3.87 -13.14 34.93
CA GLU A 25 -4.99 -12.23 35.13
C GLU A 25 -4.53 -10.92 35.82
N ASN A 26 -3.68 -11.00 36.85
CA ASN A 26 -3.12 -9.86 37.55
C ASN A 26 -2.22 -9.01 36.62
N CYS A 27 -1.35 -9.66 35.81
CA CYS A 27 -0.54 -8.96 34.83
C CYS A 27 -1.41 -8.23 33.79
N GLN A 28 -2.45 -8.90 33.28
CA GLN A 28 -3.37 -8.30 32.32
C GLN A 28 -4.14 -7.11 32.95
N TRP A 29 -4.57 -7.25 34.18
CA TRP A 29 -5.22 -6.15 34.91
C TRP A 29 -4.30 -4.94 35.06
N GLY A 30 -3.03 -5.15 35.47
CA GLY A 30 -2.04 -4.11 35.59
C GLY A 30 -1.79 -3.38 34.27
N ILE A 31 -1.60 -4.13 33.17
CA ILE A 31 -1.40 -3.56 31.82
C ILE A 31 -2.64 -2.74 31.39
N ARG A 32 -3.86 -3.27 31.60
CA ARG A 32 -5.10 -2.55 31.28
C ARG A 32 -5.27 -1.27 32.09
N SER A 33 -4.84 -1.28 33.36
CA SER A 33 -4.84 -0.09 34.20
C SER A 33 -3.92 1.00 33.64
N LEU A 34 -2.70 0.63 33.20
CA LEU A 34 -1.79 1.55 32.53
C LEU A 34 -2.37 2.10 31.22
N PHE A 35 -3.00 1.25 30.40
CA PHE A 35 -3.67 1.69 29.18
C PHE A 35 -4.81 2.67 29.43
N LYS A 36 -5.60 2.44 30.50
CA LYS A 36 -6.67 3.36 30.93
C LYS A 36 -6.14 4.72 31.36
N GLN A 37 -4.91 4.77 31.90
CA GLN A 37 -4.22 6.00 32.26
C GLN A 37 -3.51 6.68 31.09
N GLY A 38 -3.55 6.07 29.89
CA GLY A 38 -2.88 6.59 28.70
C GLY A 38 -1.35 6.39 28.71
N VAL A 39 -0.84 5.52 29.58
CA VAL A 39 0.62 5.24 29.62
C VAL A 39 1.01 4.40 28.44
N VAL A 40 1.79 4.99 27.53
CA VAL A 40 2.30 4.35 26.32
C VAL A 40 3.65 3.73 26.58
N HIS A 41 3.74 2.40 26.41
CA HIS A 41 5.00 1.69 26.50
C HIS A 41 5.32 1.03 25.16
N ILE A 42 6.41 1.48 24.50
CA ILE A 42 6.82 1.01 23.19
C ILE A 42 8.20 0.38 23.29
N ASN A 43 8.35 -0.82 22.70
CA ASN A 43 9.65 -1.42 22.50
C ASN A 43 10.29 -0.85 21.22
N THR A 44 11.30 0.00 21.37
CA THR A 44 11.99 0.66 20.27
C THR A 44 12.92 -0.26 19.48
N ASN A 45 13.35 -1.40 20.03
CA ASN A 45 14.23 -2.34 19.31
C ASN A 45 13.70 -2.82 17.95
N ARG A 46 12.39 -2.74 17.74
CA ARG A 46 11.71 -3.12 16.49
C ARG A 46 10.78 -2.01 15.95
N PHE A 47 10.96 -0.79 16.46
CA PHE A 47 10.16 0.34 16.02
C PHE A 47 11.04 1.33 15.26
N TYR A 48 10.96 1.28 13.94
CA TYR A 48 11.79 2.08 13.04
C TYR A 48 11.35 3.55 13.05
N GLY A 49 12.32 4.47 13.14
CA GLY A 49 12.09 5.91 13.11
C GLY A 49 12.22 6.60 14.46
N TYR A 50 12.26 5.85 15.55
CA TYR A 50 12.35 6.40 16.91
C TYR A 50 13.35 5.67 17.77
N ASP A 51 14.03 6.43 18.62
CA ASP A 51 14.84 5.98 19.75
C ASP A 51 14.13 6.32 21.07
N LYS A 52 14.76 6.01 22.20
CA LYS A 52 14.33 6.44 23.54
C LYS A 52 15.34 7.39 24.15
N ASP A 53 14.84 8.45 24.80
CA ASP A 53 15.65 9.27 25.66
C ASP A 53 15.93 8.61 27.04
N GLU A 54 16.62 9.34 27.91
CA GLU A 54 16.97 8.87 29.26
C GLU A 54 15.70 8.64 30.14
N ASP A 55 14.61 9.34 29.86
CA ASP A 55 13.32 9.18 30.53
C ASP A 55 12.45 8.06 29.93
N GLY A 56 12.91 7.41 28.87
CA GLY A 56 12.21 6.35 28.16
C GLY A 56 11.12 6.84 27.21
N ARG A 57 11.07 8.15 26.89
CA ARG A 57 10.17 8.76 25.93
C ARG A 57 10.69 8.55 24.50
N LEU A 58 9.77 8.51 23.54
CA LEU A 58 10.13 8.41 22.14
C LEU A 58 10.73 9.73 21.63
N VAL A 59 11.89 9.64 21.01
CA VAL A 59 12.54 10.72 20.28
C VAL A 59 12.79 10.29 18.85
N ILE A 60 12.66 11.22 17.91
CA ILE A 60 12.87 10.92 16.48
C ILE A 60 14.34 10.58 16.23
N ASN A 61 14.57 9.43 15.58
CA ASN A 61 15.87 9.11 14.98
C ASN A 61 15.95 9.80 13.60
N PRO A 62 16.82 10.83 13.40
CA PRO A 62 16.77 11.64 12.19
C PRO A 62 17.04 10.85 10.90
N GLU A 63 17.94 9.85 10.93
CA GLU A 63 18.26 9.07 9.74
C GLU A 63 17.14 8.10 9.38
N GLN A 64 16.58 7.42 10.37
CA GLN A 64 15.46 6.52 10.15
C GLN A 64 14.18 7.29 9.76
N ALA A 65 13.96 8.46 10.32
CA ALA A 65 12.81 9.32 9.98
C ALA A 65 12.82 9.77 8.51
N LYS A 66 14.00 10.04 7.92
CA LYS A 66 14.12 10.30 6.47
C LYS A 66 13.61 9.12 5.65
N VAL A 67 13.96 7.90 6.05
CA VAL A 67 13.52 6.67 5.37
C VAL A 67 12.01 6.48 5.53
N VAL A 68 11.45 6.70 6.72
CA VAL A 68 10.00 6.62 6.96
C VAL A 68 9.26 7.61 6.04
N ARG A 69 9.66 8.88 6.00
CA ARG A 69 9.06 9.89 5.10
C ARG A 69 9.13 9.45 3.66
N TRP A 70 10.30 8.98 3.21
CA TRP A 70 10.49 8.49 1.85
C TRP A 70 9.58 7.28 1.52
N ILE A 71 9.33 6.36 2.47
CA ILE A 71 8.39 5.24 2.31
C ILE A 71 6.97 5.77 2.07
N PHE A 72 6.51 6.73 2.90
CA PHE A 72 5.18 7.34 2.75
C PHE A 72 5.02 8.05 1.42
N GLU A 73 5.98 8.90 1.03
CA GLU A 73 5.99 9.63 -0.23
C GLU A 73 6.03 8.67 -1.43
N SER A 74 6.92 7.67 -1.41
CA SER A 74 7.03 6.66 -2.47
C SER A 74 5.73 5.88 -2.67
N TYR A 75 5.04 5.54 -1.57
CA TYR A 75 3.76 4.86 -1.64
C TYR A 75 2.70 5.74 -2.31
N MET A 76 2.63 7.03 -1.96
CA MET A 76 1.73 7.99 -2.58
C MET A 76 2.09 8.31 -4.04
N ASP A 77 3.35 8.16 -4.42
CA ASP A 77 3.85 8.24 -5.80
C ASP A 77 3.51 6.99 -6.65
N GLY A 78 2.73 6.07 -6.11
CA GLY A 78 2.25 4.89 -6.84
C GLY A 78 3.20 3.70 -6.82
N ILE A 79 4.32 3.77 -6.10
CA ILE A 79 5.28 2.68 -5.98
C ILE A 79 4.72 1.60 -5.05
N ASN A 80 4.85 0.34 -5.47
CA ASN A 80 4.36 -0.78 -4.68
C ASN A 80 5.31 -1.12 -3.53
N PRO A 81 4.80 -1.66 -2.40
CA PRO A 81 5.62 -1.99 -1.23
C PRO A 81 6.77 -2.95 -1.49
N ASP A 82 6.62 -3.90 -2.43
CA ASP A 82 7.69 -4.81 -2.82
C ASP A 82 8.85 -4.10 -3.54
N ILE A 83 8.54 -3.08 -4.35
CA ILE A 83 9.53 -2.24 -5.02
C ILE A 83 10.22 -1.31 -4.01
N ILE A 84 9.46 -0.71 -3.08
CA ILE A 84 10.01 0.12 -1.99
C ILE A 84 11.02 -0.71 -1.18
N ALA A 85 10.61 -1.91 -0.73
CA ALA A 85 11.48 -2.82 0.02
C ALA A 85 12.76 -3.17 -0.75
N ARG A 86 12.63 -3.50 -2.03
CA ARG A 86 13.79 -3.84 -2.89
C ARG A 86 14.74 -2.65 -3.04
N ARG A 87 14.24 -1.43 -3.30
CA ARG A 87 15.08 -0.23 -3.43
C ARG A 87 15.86 0.07 -2.14
N LEU A 88 15.23 -0.09 -0.97
CA LEU A 88 15.92 0.07 0.31
C LEU A 88 17.04 -0.96 0.50
N MET A 89 16.81 -2.22 0.09
CA MET A 89 17.84 -3.27 0.14
C MET A 89 18.98 -3.00 -0.85
N GLU A 90 18.66 -2.59 -2.07
CA GLU A 90 19.66 -2.23 -3.11
C GLU A 90 20.53 -1.04 -2.69
N GLN A 91 19.97 -0.09 -1.94
CA GLN A 91 20.70 1.06 -1.38
C GLN A 91 21.43 0.73 -0.08
N GLY A 92 21.34 -0.50 0.42
CA GLY A 92 21.98 -0.91 1.68
C GLY A 92 21.40 -0.23 2.92
N VAL A 93 20.17 0.30 2.87
CA VAL A 93 19.55 0.99 4.01
C VAL A 93 19.29 -0.02 5.14
N PRO A 94 19.86 0.18 6.35
CA PRO A 94 19.65 -0.74 7.45
C PRO A 94 18.19 -0.73 7.93
N GLY A 95 17.64 -1.90 8.24
CA GLY A 95 16.35 -2.07 8.90
C GLY A 95 16.47 -2.00 10.43
N CYS A 96 15.39 -2.31 11.14
CA CYS A 96 15.35 -2.27 12.61
C CYS A 96 16.43 -3.09 13.32
N MET A 97 16.94 -4.13 12.68
CA MET A 97 17.96 -5.03 13.27
C MET A 97 19.38 -4.71 12.78
N GLY A 98 19.58 -3.57 12.11
CA GLY A 98 20.88 -3.15 11.57
C GLY A 98 21.24 -3.75 10.21
N GLU A 99 20.60 -4.82 9.77
CA GLU A 99 20.79 -5.41 8.44
C GLU A 99 19.85 -4.77 7.41
N PRO A 100 20.24 -4.66 6.12
CA PRO A 100 19.39 -4.14 5.05
C PRO A 100 18.34 -5.18 4.62
N LYS A 101 17.48 -5.56 5.56
CA LYS A 101 16.43 -6.56 5.34
C LYS A 101 15.06 -5.90 5.41
N TRP A 102 14.45 -5.72 4.24
CA TRP A 102 13.13 -5.12 4.07
C TRP A 102 12.17 -6.10 3.44
N THR A 103 10.93 -6.13 3.91
CA THR A 103 9.85 -6.97 3.37
C THR A 103 8.61 -6.13 3.12
N VAL A 104 7.69 -6.65 2.31
CA VAL A 104 6.38 -6.02 2.09
C VAL A 104 5.66 -5.78 3.42
N ASP A 105 5.71 -6.75 4.33
CA ASP A 105 5.05 -6.65 5.63
C ASP A 105 5.68 -5.55 6.50
N THR A 106 7.01 -5.37 6.44
CA THR A 106 7.70 -4.28 7.14
C THR A 106 7.26 -2.92 6.61
N ILE A 107 7.23 -2.76 5.28
CA ILE A 107 6.77 -1.51 4.64
C ILE A 107 5.31 -1.22 4.99
N MET A 108 4.43 -2.21 4.87
CA MET A 108 3.02 -2.06 5.22
C MET A 108 2.82 -1.80 6.71
N GLY A 109 3.64 -2.42 7.56
CA GLY A 109 3.64 -2.16 9.00
C GLY A 109 3.99 -0.70 9.33
N ILE A 110 4.98 -0.11 8.65
CA ILE A 110 5.33 1.32 8.79
C ILE A 110 4.19 2.20 8.31
N LEU A 111 3.64 1.96 7.11
CA LEU A 111 2.56 2.76 6.53
C LEU A 111 1.27 2.76 7.36
N GLN A 112 0.98 1.68 8.10
CA GLN A 112 -0.24 1.51 8.88
C GLN A 112 -0.06 1.83 10.38
N ASN A 113 1.13 2.20 10.82
CA ASN A 113 1.38 2.46 12.22
C ASN A 113 1.09 3.92 12.56
N GLU A 114 0.05 4.17 13.34
CA GLU A 114 -0.36 5.50 13.78
C GLU A 114 0.70 6.25 14.59
N LYS A 115 1.66 5.51 15.15
CA LYS A 115 2.74 6.14 15.92
C LYS A 115 3.62 7.06 15.08
N HIS A 116 3.69 6.83 13.74
CA HIS A 116 4.44 7.73 12.87
C HIS A 116 3.78 9.11 12.72
N MET A 117 2.48 9.25 13.04
CA MET A 117 1.80 10.55 13.10
C MET A 117 1.70 11.13 14.52
N GLY A 118 2.40 10.53 15.50
CA GLY A 118 2.46 11.02 16.88
C GLY A 118 1.39 10.46 17.81
N ASP A 119 0.44 9.69 17.33
CA ASP A 119 -0.63 9.10 18.13
C ASP A 119 -0.24 7.67 18.59
N ALA A 120 -0.90 7.16 19.64
CA ALA A 120 -0.77 5.77 20.04
C ALA A 120 -2.14 5.14 20.32
N ILE A 121 -2.41 4.00 19.66
CA ILE A 121 -3.59 3.17 19.96
C ILE A 121 -3.14 2.00 20.81
N LEU A 122 -3.67 1.94 22.03
CA LEU A 122 -3.36 0.93 23.02
C LEU A 122 -4.41 -0.19 22.98
N GLN A 123 -3.99 -1.40 23.37
CA GLN A 123 -4.83 -2.61 23.40
C GLN A 123 -5.36 -3.05 22.02
N LYS A 124 -4.51 -2.92 20.98
CA LYS A 124 -4.81 -3.47 19.63
C LYS A 124 -4.90 -4.99 19.60
N THR A 125 -4.23 -5.66 20.53
CA THR A 125 -4.24 -7.12 20.69
C THR A 125 -4.41 -7.47 22.15
N PHE A 126 -4.89 -8.67 22.43
CA PHE A 126 -4.94 -9.23 23.78
C PHE A 126 -4.65 -10.73 23.78
N THR A 127 -4.21 -11.25 24.91
CA THR A 127 -3.99 -12.68 25.08
C THR A 127 -5.34 -13.35 25.34
N ALA A 128 -5.79 -14.20 24.42
CA ALA A 128 -7.09 -14.87 24.50
C ALA A 128 -7.05 -16.05 25.47
N ASP A 129 -5.92 -16.73 25.58
CA ASP A 129 -5.74 -17.90 26.41
C ASP A 129 -4.40 -17.83 27.14
N TYR A 130 -4.45 -17.98 28.46
CA TYR A 130 -3.29 -17.87 29.35
C TYR A 130 -2.33 -19.05 29.24
N LEU A 131 -2.80 -20.24 28.82
CA LEU A 131 -1.97 -21.42 28.64
C LEU A 131 -1.13 -21.35 27.36
N THR A 132 -1.78 -21.08 26.24
CA THR A 132 -1.12 -21.02 24.94
C THR A 132 -0.47 -19.66 24.67
N LYS A 133 -0.76 -18.64 25.50
CA LYS A 133 -0.34 -17.24 25.33
C LYS A 133 -0.68 -16.66 23.94
N LYS A 134 -1.69 -17.22 23.29
CA LYS A 134 -2.13 -16.82 21.96
C LYS A 134 -2.68 -15.41 21.99
N GLN A 135 -2.01 -14.52 21.23
CA GLN A 135 -2.48 -13.16 21.01
C GLN A 135 -3.48 -13.12 19.85
N VAL A 136 -4.57 -12.41 20.04
CA VAL A 136 -5.58 -12.14 19.01
C VAL A 136 -5.79 -10.65 18.86
N LYS A 137 -6.19 -10.22 17.67
CA LYS A 137 -6.53 -8.85 17.39
C LYS A 137 -7.78 -8.46 18.18
N ASN A 138 -7.76 -7.27 18.76
CA ASN A 138 -8.92 -6.71 19.44
C ASN A 138 -9.83 -6.04 18.39
N GLU A 139 -10.97 -6.64 18.13
CA GLU A 139 -12.00 -6.15 17.21
C GLU A 139 -13.22 -5.59 17.94
N GLY A 140 -13.01 -5.08 19.17
CA GLY A 140 -14.06 -4.54 20.03
C GLY A 140 -14.39 -5.38 21.25
N GLN A 141 -13.71 -6.53 21.46
CA GLN A 141 -13.92 -7.38 22.65
C GLN A 141 -13.46 -6.69 23.95
N LEU A 142 -12.43 -5.85 23.85
CA LEU A 142 -11.90 -5.06 24.97
C LEU A 142 -11.82 -3.59 24.57
N ALA A 143 -11.90 -2.68 25.56
CA ALA A 143 -11.73 -1.27 25.31
C ALA A 143 -10.36 -0.96 24.69
N GLN A 144 -10.31 -0.16 23.64
CA GLN A 144 -9.10 0.41 23.08
C GLN A 144 -8.96 1.86 23.52
N TYR A 145 -7.74 2.30 23.72
CA TYR A 145 -7.46 3.67 24.17
C TYR A 145 -6.62 4.37 23.10
N HIS A 146 -7.10 5.53 22.65
CA HIS A 146 -6.39 6.37 21.70
C HIS A 146 -5.76 7.54 22.44
N VAL A 147 -4.44 7.56 22.53
CA VAL A 147 -3.65 8.65 23.06
C VAL A 147 -3.21 9.50 21.87
N LYS A 148 -3.65 10.75 21.83
CA LYS A 148 -3.31 11.72 20.78
C LYS A 148 -2.08 12.49 21.19
N ASP A 149 -1.24 12.82 20.20
CA ASP A 149 -0.05 13.66 20.36
C ASP A 149 0.87 13.17 21.50
N ASP A 150 1.05 11.83 21.61
CA ASP A 150 1.88 11.19 22.64
C ASP A 150 3.37 11.50 22.47
N HIS A 151 3.80 11.68 21.24
CA HIS A 151 5.20 11.96 20.88
C HIS A 151 5.30 12.75 19.58
N GLU A 152 6.50 13.26 19.27
CA GLU A 152 6.74 14.02 18.04
C GLU A 152 6.49 13.16 16.80
N ALA A 153 5.73 13.71 15.84
CA ALA A 153 5.34 13.02 14.61
C ALA A 153 6.45 13.04 13.55
N ILE A 154 6.71 11.90 12.89
CA ILE A 154 7.61 11.84 11.72
C ILE A 154 6.88 12.30 10.46
N VAL A 155 5.60 11.95 10.31
CA VAL A 155 4.75 12.35 9.18
C VAL A 155 3.55 13.12 9.71
N SER A 156 3.01 14.03 8.90
CA SER A 156 1.81 14.75 9.30
C SER A 156 0.60 13.83 9.36
N LYS A 157 -0.38 14.19 10.16
CA LYS A 157 -1.64 13.44 10.30
C LYS A 157 -2.38 13.37 8.97
N GLU A 158 -2.39 14.47 8.22
CA GLU A 158 -3.03 14.54 6.91
C GLU A 158 -2.39 13.54 5.93
N LEU A 159 -1.06 13.43 5.92
CA LEU A 159 -0.37 12.47 5.05
C LEU A 159 -0.68 11.03 5.49
N TRP A 160 -0.69 10.75 6.79
CA TRP A 160 -1.03 9.42 7.30
C TRP A 160 -2.46 9.03 6.92
N ASP A 161 -3.44 9.91 7.13
CA ASP A 161 -4.85 9.69 6.79
C ASP A 161 -5.02 9.39 5.29
N VAL A 162 -4.41 10.19 4.42
CA VAL A 162 -4.45 10.00 2.96
C VAL A 162 -3.82 8.66 2.56
N VAL A 163 -2.73 8.24 3.21
CA VAL A 163 -2.09 6.94 2.98
C VAL A 163 -3.03 5.79 3.38
N GLN A 164 -3.79 5.90 4.50
CA GLN A 164 -4.77 4.86 4.87
C GLN A 164 -5.88 4.74 3.81
N LEU A 165 -6.37 5.87 3.29
CA LEU A 165 -7.35 5.90 2.21
C LEU A 165 -6.80 5.28 0.91
N GLU A 166 -5.54 5.55 0.56
CA GLU A 166 -4.88 4.94 -0.60
C GLU A 166 -4.68 3.43 -0.42
N ILE A 167 -4.33 2.96 0.80
CA ILE A 167 -4.25 1.53 1.11
C ILE A 167 -5.62 0.87 0.88
N GLN A 168 -6.70 1.50 1.35
CA GLN A 168 -8.05 0.99 1.17
C GLN A 168 -8.45 1.00 -0.31
N ARG A 169 -8.20 2.10 -1.05
CA ARG A 169 -8.46 2.20 -2.49
C ARG A 169 -7.76 1.08 -3.27
N ARG A 170 -6.47 0.80 -2.98
CA ARG A 170 -5.74 -0.30 -3.64
C ARG A 170 -6.30 -1.67 -3.28
N LYS A 171 -6.74 -1.91 -2.04
CA LYS A 171 -7.42 -3.16 -1.65
C LYS A 171 -8.73 -3.35 -2.43
N ASP A 172 -9.54 -2.29 -2.53
CA ASP A 172 -10.81 -2.33 -3.24
C ASP A 172 -10.62 -2.51 -4.74
N TYR A 173 -9.59 -1.86 -5.32
CA TYR A 173 -9.19 -2.07 -6.71
C TYR A 173 -8.82 -3.54 -6.96
N MET A 174 -7.97 -4.13 -6.13
CA MET A 174 -7.58 -5.53 -6.25
C MET A 174 -8.78 -6.47 -6.11
N LYS A 175 -9.65 -6.23 -5.14
CA LYS A 175 -10.85 -7.05 -4.91
C LYS A 175 -11.81 -6.98 -6.10
N ARG A 176 -12.10 -5.78 -6.62
CA ARG A 176 -12.99 -5.54 -7.77
C ARG A 176 -12.49 -6.23 -9.03
N ASN A 177 -11.18 -6.23 -9.24
CA ASN A 177 -10.54 -6.78 -10.44
C ASN A 177 -10.02 -8.22 -10.27
N GLY A 178 -10.31 -8.87 -9.15
CA GLY A 178 -9.86 -10.25 -8.89
C GLY A 178 -8.34 -10.43 -8.83
N LEU A 179 -7.61 -9.39 -8.41
CA LEU A 179 -6.16 -9.37 -8.34
C LEU A 179 -5.66 -9.83 -6.98
N ARG A 180 -4.57 -10.60 -6.96
CA ARG A 180 -3.87 -10.97 -5.72
C ARG A 180 -2.87 -9.91 -5.27
N THR A 181 -2.31 -9.16 -6.20
CA THR A 181 -1.33 -8.09 -5.98
C THR A 181 -1.53 -6.99 -7.00
N MET A 182 -1.04 -5.78 -6.72
CA MET A 182 -1.01 -4.68 -7.69
C MET A 182 -0.05 -4.93 -8.86
N GLY A 183 0.71 -6.03 -8.82
CA GLY A 183 1.73 -6.35 -9.81
C GLY A 183 3.04 -5.59 -9.56
N ARG A 184 4.09 -6.02 -10.24
CA ARG A 184 5.40 -5.36 -10.19
C ARG A 184 5.45 -4.27 -11.25
N ASN A 185 5.14 -3.04 -10.85
CA ASN A 185 5.35 -1.87 -11.70
C ASN A 185 6.85 -1.54 -11.65
N THR A 186 7.57 -1.98 -12.65
CA THR A 186 8.98 -1.65 -12.87
C THR A 186 9.12 -0.65 -13.99
N ASP A 187 10.31 -0.09 -14.14
CA ASP A 187 10.62 0.79 -15.27
C ASP A 187 10.38 0.13 -16.64
N GLU A 188 10.44 -1.20 -16.70
CA GLU A 188 10.09 -1.97 -17.90
C GLU A 188 8.61 -2.29 -18.04
N GLN A 189 7.81 -2.22 -16.96
CA GLN A 189 6.42 -2.69 -16.95
C GLN A 189 5.51 -1.79 -16.12
N PRO A 190 5.37 -0.49 -16.44
CA PRO A 190 4.59 0.45 -15.64
C PRO A 190 3.07 0.21 -15.70
N PHE A 191 2.59 -0.53 -16.71
CA PHE A 191 1.17 -0.82 -16.96
C PHE A 191 0.70 -2.15 -16.36
N THR A 192 1.54 -2.88 -15.62
CA THR A 192 1.18 -4.18 -15.07
C THR A 192 -0.07 -4.09 -14.18
N ASN A 193 -1.04 -4.98 -14.43
CA ASN A 193 -2.34 -5.03 -13.75
C ASN A 193 -3.19 -3.74 -13.85
N ARG A 194 -2.92 -2.89 -14.84
CA ARG A 194 -3.65 -1.64 -15.10
C ARG A 194 -4.27 -1.58 -16.50
N VAL A 195 -4.14 -2.62 -17.31
CA VAL A 195 -4.67 -2.66 -18.67
C VAL A 195 -5.82 -3.64 -18.75
N PHE A 196 -7.00 -3.16 -19.09
CA PHE A 196 -8.23 -3.95 -19.15
C PHE A 196 -8.80 -3.99 -20.56
N CYS A 197 -9.62 -5.00 -20.81
CA CYS A 197 -10.32 -5.17 -22.07
C CYS A 197 -11.68 -4.46 -22.00
N GLY A 198 -11.88 -3.43 -22.80
CA GLY A 198 -13.15 -2.74 -22.92
C GLY A 198 -14.29 -3.57 -23.53
N VAL A 199 -14.00 -4.81 -24.01
CA VAL A 199 -15.02 -5.73 -24.55
C VAL A 199 -15.49 -6.73 -23.49
N CYS A 200 -14.57 -7.33 -22.71
CA CYS A 200 -14.92 -8.41 -21.79
C CYS A 200 -14.48 -8.16 -20.33
N GLY A 201 -13.93 -6.99 -20.00
CA GLY A 201 -13.50 -6.60 -18.66
C GLY A 201 -12.26 -7.33 -18.11
N GLN A 202 -11.69 -8.30 -18.85
CA GLN A 202 -10.54 -9.06 -18.38
C GLN A 202 -9.24 -8.28 -18.56
N LEU A 203 -8.23 -8.61 -17.76
CA LEU A 203 -6.90 -8.02 -17.90
C LEU A 203 -6.30 -8.31 -19.28
N PHE A 204 -5.53 -7.36 -19.78
CA PHE A 204 -4.55 -7.61 -20.81
C PHE A 204 -3.24 -8.09 -20.21
N TRP A 205 -2.63 -9.12 -20.82
CA TRP A 205 -1.36 -9.67 -20.42
C TRP A 205 -0.26 -9.25 -21.40
N ARG A 206 0.84 -8.80 -20.88
CA ARG A 206 2.05 -8.53 -21.64
C ARG A 206 2.65 -9.84 -22.15
N ARG A 207 2.86 -9.94 -23.47
CA ARG A 207 3.39 -11.12 -24.15
C ARG A 207 4.58 -10.73 -25.03
N THR A 208 5.51 -11.68 -25.20
CA THR A 208 6.54 -11.59 -26.22
C THR A 208 6.05 -12.33 -27.47
N LEU A 209 5.92 -11.63 -28.58
CA LEU A 209 5.59 -12.21 -29.87
C LEU A 209 6.91 -12.41 -30.65
N TYR A 210 7.18 -13.64 -31.02
CA TYR A 210 8.36 -13.99 -31.85
C TYR A 210 8.00 -13.86 -33.30
N ARG A 211 8.80 -13.13 -34.07
CA ARG A 211 8.69 -12.94 -35.51
C ARG A 211 10.01 -13.29 -36.15
N LEU A 212 10.02 -13.47 -37.51
CA LEU A 212 11.23 -13.79 -38.27
C LEU A 212 12.38 -12.80 -38.01
N ASN A 213 12.07 -11.53 -37.82
CA ASN A 213 13.03 -10.43 -37.62
C ASN A 213 13.22 -10.02 -36.16
N GLY A 214 12.93 -10.92 -35.20
CA GLY A 214 13.11 -10.61 -33.76
C GLY A 214 11.85 -10.80 -32.93
N SER A 215 11.89 -10.31 -31.71
CA SER A 215 10.75 -10.37 -30.78
C SER A 215 10.21 -8.97 -30.45
N ILE A 216 8.89 -8.86 -30.38
CA ILE A 216 8.21 -7.63 -29.99
C ILE A 216 7.35 -7.88 -28.73
N LYS A 217 7.18 -6.84 -27.92
CA LYS A 217 6.29 -6.88 -26.77
C LYS A 217 4.90 -6.39 -27.18
N ALA A 218 3.88 -7.13 -26.75
CA ALA A 218 2.50 -6.80 -27.05
C ALA A 218 1.58 -7.13 -25.87
N TRP A 219 0.45 -6.49 -25.82
CA TRP A 219 -0.60 -6.67 -24.85
C TRP A 219 -1.79 -7.40 -25.50
N MET A 220 -2.28 -8.46 -24.86
CA MET A 220 -3.37 -9.30 -25.36
C MET A 220 -4.36 -9.60 -24.24
N CYS A 221 -5.65 -9.57 -24.56
CA CYS A 221 -6.70 -9.94 -23.62
C CYS A 221 -6.50 -11.36 -23.07
N ALA A 222 -6.59 -11.52 -21.75
CA ALA A 222 -6.44 -12.80 -21.06
C ALA A 222 -7.43 -13.86 -21.58
N SER A 223 -8.67 -13.46 -21.90
CA SER A 223 -9.67 -14.36 -22.50
C SER A 223 -9.33 -14.85 -23.88
N ARG A 224 -8.57 -14.07 -24.67
CA ARG A 224 -8.07 -14.50 -25.99
C ARG A 224 -6.96 -15.55 -25.89
N CYS A 225 -6.23 -15.55 -24.77
CA CYS A 225 -5.11 -16.45 -24.53
C CYS A 225 -5.51 -17.84 -24.00
N LYS A 226 -6.80 -18.11 -23.75
CA LYS A 226 -7.28 -19.35 -23.12
C LYS A 226 -7.27 -20.61 -24.00
N GLY A 227 -6.64 -20.56 -25.19
CA GLY A 227 -6.39 -21.72 -26.06
C GLY A 227 -7.33 -21.83 -27.24
N LYS A 228 -6.96 -22.72 -28.20
CA LYS A 228 -7.60 -22.86 -29.52
C LYS A 228 -9.06 -23.37 -29.48
N LYS A 229 -9.50 -23.99 -28.38
CA LYS A 229 -10.83 -24.63 -28.27
C LYS A 229 -11.90 -23.73 -27.63
N VAL A 230 -11.54 -22.58 -27.06
CA VAL A 230 -12.47 -21.65 -26.41
C VAL A 230 -12.62 -20.44 -27.31
N LYS A 231 -13.87 -20.08 -27.66
CA LYS A 231 -14.16 -18.83 -28.40
C LYS A 231 -13.71 -17.67 -27.51
N GLY A 232 -12.52 -17.14 -27.79
CA GLY A 232 -11.90 -16.08 -26.98
C GLY A 232 -12.48 -14.70 -27.27
N CYS A 233 -12.02 -13.70 -26.53
CA CYS A 233 -12.36 -12.31 -26.78
C CYS A 233 -11.86 -11.88 -28.18
N ILE A 234 -12.67 -11.09 -28.87
CA ILE A 234 -12.39 -10.59 -30.22
C ILE A 234 -11.49 -9.34 -30.24
N ASN A 235 -11.22 -8.74 -29.06
CA ASN A 235 -10.45 -7.49 -28.99
C ASN A 235 -9.05 -7.63 -29.57
N ASP A 236 -8.51 -6.56 -30.11
CA ASP A 236 -7.24 -6.55 -30.83
C ASP A 236 -6.02 -6.72 -29.89
N THR A 237 -4.92 -7.13 -30.49
CA THR A 237 -3.60 -7.13 -29.83
C THR A 237 -2.99 -5.74 -29.97
N LEU A 238 -2.55 -5.14 -28.88
CA LEU A 238 -1.91 -3.83 -28.87
C LEU A 238 -0.39 -4.00 -28.70
N LEU A 239 0.39 -3.35 -29.54
CA LEU A 239 1.85 -3.29 -29.35
C LEU A 239 2.18 -2.43 -28.14
N GLU A 240 3.22 -2.82 -27.40
CA GLU A 240 3.66 -2.05 -26.22
C GLU A 240 4.09 -0.64 -26.59
N ALA A 241 4.74 -0.47 -27.72
CA ALA A 241 5.15 0.85 -28.20
C ALA A 241 3.94 1.77 -28.47
N ASP A 242 2.82 1.21 -28.96
CA ASP A 242 1.62 1.98 -29.24
C ASP A 242 0.90 2.38 -27.95
N LEU A 243 0.88 1.48 -26.94
CA LEU A 243 0.37 1.82 -25.61
C LEU A 243 1.19 2.97 -24.97
N HIS A 244 2.52 2.92 -25.10
CA HIS A 244 3.41 3.95 -24.58
C HIS A 244 3.18 5.29 -25.28
N LYS A 245 3.09 5.29 -26.62
CA LYS A 245 2.77 6.49 -27.42
C LYS A 245 1.42 7.07 -27.03
N ALA A 246 0.40 6.22 -26.90
CA ALA A 246 -0.94 6.66 -26.53
C ALA A 246 -0.95 7.32 -25.14
N PHE A 247 -0.23 6.77 -24.14
CA PHE A 247 -0.12 7.43 -22.87
C PHE A 247 0.56 8.80 -22.95
N VAL A 248 1.65 8.91 -23.72
CA VAL A 248 2.35 10.18 -23.97
C VAL A 248 1.39 11.20 -24.60
N MET A 249 0.59 10.79 -25.59
CA MET A 249 -0.43 11.66 -26.21
C MET A 249 -1.51 12.08 -25.20
N ALA A 250 -2.02 11.15 -24.36
CA ALA A 250 -3.02 11.47 -23.33
C ALA A 250 -2.47 12.48 -22.32
N TRP A 251 -1.24 12.27 -21.85
CA TRP A 251 -0.60 13.22 -20.93
C TRP A 251 -0.38 14.59 -21.56
N ASN A 252 0.09 14.65 -22.79
CA ASN A 252 0.28 15.90 -23.50
C ASN A 252 -1.04 16.64 -23.77
N ALA A 253 -2.12 15.92 -24.13
CA ALA A 253 -3.44 16.50 -24.25
C ALA A 253 -3.94 17.11 -22.92
N MET A 254 -3.63 16.48 -21.78
CA MET A 254 -3.91 17.05 -20.45
C MET A 254 -3.12 18.35 -20.21
N LEU A 255 -1.86 18.40 -20.64
CA LEU A 255 -1.03 19.61 -20.53
C LEU A 255 -1.52 20.75 -21.46
N GLU A 256 -1.93 20.43 -22.69
CA GLU A 256 -2.47 21.40 -23.64
C GLU A 256 -3.80 22.01 -23.17
N ASN A 257 -4.65 21.22 -22.51
CA ASN A 257 -5.93 21.66 -21.96
C ASN A 257 -5.84 21.91 -20.45
N ARG A 258 -4.68 22.28 -19.94
CA ARG A 258 -4.41 22.39 -18.51
C ARG A 258 -5.36 23.34 -17.78
N GLU A 259 -5.84 24.38 -18.42
CA GLU A 259 -6.73 25.36 -17.80
C GLU A 259 -8.06 24.72 -17.40
N ASP A 260 -8.66 23.88 -18.25
CA ASP A 260 -9.89 23.15 -17.96
C ASP A 260 -9.67 22.13 -16.82
N PHE A 261 -8.54 21.43 -16.84
CA PHE A 261 -8.16 20.52 -15.76
C PHE A 261 -7.90 21.25 -14.44
N LEU A 262 -7.34 22.44 -14.48
CA LEU A 262 -7.12 23.27 -13.29
C LEU A 262 -8.43 23.65 -12.59
N GLU A 263 -9.48 23.97 -13.34
CA GLU A 263 -10.80 24.23 -12.75
C GLU A 263 -11.36 22.98 -12.06
N HIS A 264 -11.25 21.82 -12.71
CA HIS A 264 -11.63 20.55 -12.13
C HIS A 264 -10.85 20.25 -10.82
N TRP A 265 -9.52 20.38 -10.83
CA TRP A 265 -8.71 20.14 -9.63
C TRP A 265 -8.96 21.15 -8.51
N LYS A 266 -9.19 22.44 -8.84
CA LYS A 266 -9.57 23.45 -7.84
C LYS A 266 -10.90 23.12 -7.16
N ALA A 267 -11.87 22.61 -7.89
CA ALA A 267 -13.14 22.16 -7.31
C ALA A 267 -12.94 20.98 -6.33
N GLN A 268 -11.99 20.09 -6.61
CA GLN A 268 -11.68 18.93 -5.78
C GLN A 268 -10.87 19.25 -4.51
N LEU A 269 -10.26 20.45 -4.39
CA LEU A 269 -9.44 20.81 -3.22
C LEU A 269 -10.23 20.80 -1.90
N ASN A 270 -11.53 21.01 -1.96
CA ASN A 270 -12.45 21.04 -0.83
C ASN A 270 -13.32 19.79 -0.75
N ASP A 271 -12.96 18.71 -1.46
CA ASP A 271 -13.71 17.45 -1.40
C ASP A 271 -13.67 16.87 0.03
N GLN A 272 -14.76 16.23 0.43
CA GLN A 272 -14.87 15.56 1.73
C GLN A 272 -13.87 14.38 1.88
N ASN A 273 -13.44 13.82 0.76
CA ASN A 273 -12.43 12.76 0.75
C ASN A 273 -11.02 13.37 0.62
N PRO A 274 -10.18 13.33 1.68
CA PRO A 274 -8.83 13.91 1.65
C PRO A 274 -7.94 13.34 0.54
N LEU A 275 -8.18 12.09 0.10
CA LEU A 275 -7.41 11.48 -0.99
C LEU A 275 -7.68 12.18 -2.33
N VAL A 276 -8.92 12.59 -2.60
CA VAL A 276 -9.30 13.34 -3.81
C VAL A 276 -8.59 14.70 -3.82
N ALA A 277 -8.68 15.45 -2.72
CA ALA A 277 -7.98 16.73 -2.58
C ALA A 277 -6.45 16.59 -2.71
N PHE A 278 -5.87 15.51 -2.15
CA PHE A 278 -4.45 15.22 -2.29
C PHE A 278 -4.06 14.96 -3.76
N ARG A 279 -4.84 14.15 -4.48
CA ARG A 279 -4.60 13.85 -5.90
C ARG A 279 -4.71 15.10 -6.76
N ALA A 280 -5.72 15.93 -6.54
CA ALA A 280 -5.84 17.23 -7.21
C ALA A 280 -4.58 18.10 -7.02
N LYS A 281 -4.09 18.27 -5.79
CA LYS A 281 -2.83 18.98 -5.49
C LYS A 281 -1.64 18.36 -6.20
N GLN A 282 -1.55 17.02 -6.24
CA GLN A 282 -0.47 16.30 -6.90
C GLN A 282 -0.47 16.57 -8.41
N PHE A 283 -1.62 16.51 -9.08
CA PHE A 283 -1.75 16.78 -10.51
C PHE A 283 -1.45 18.26 -10.83
N MET A 284 -1.96 19.20 -10.04
CA MET A 284 -1.63 20.62 -10.18
C MET A 284 -0.12 20.85 -10.14
N LYS A 285 0.58 20.25 -9.17
CA LYS A 285 2.04 20.35 -9.02
C LYS A 285 2.79 19.68 -10.17
N LEU A 286 2.36 18.49 -10.60
CA LEU A 286 2.99 17.76 -11.70
C LEU A 286 2.88 18.49 -13.02
N THR A 287 1.76 19.20 -13.27
CA THR A 287 1.51 19.91 -14.54
C THR A 287 1.99 21.35 -14.54
N GLU A 288 2.36 21.93 -13.39
CA GLU A 288 2.69 23.37 -13.26
C GLU A 288 3.85 23.81 -14.17
N LYS A 289 4.91 23.01 -14.22
CA LYS A 289 6.12 23.28 -15.02
C LYS A 289 6.46 22.16 -15.99
N ALA A 290 5.49 21.27 -16.23
CA ALA A 290 5.69 20.14 -17.11
C ALA A 290 5.83 20.60 -18.57
N LYS A 291 6.78 20.00 -19.27
CA LYS A 291 6.91 20.14 -20.72
C LYS A 291 6.23 18.96 -21.41
N PRO A 292 5.77 19.11 -22.66
CA PRO A 292 5.24 17.98 -23.42
C PRO A 292 6.24 16.82 -23.44
N MET A 293 5.74 15.63 -23.16
CA MET A 293 6.49 14.39 -23.06
C MET A 293 6.80 13.89 -24.48
N LYS A 294 8.04 13.52 -24.76
CA LYS A 294 8.45 12.91 -26.04
C LYS A 294 8.51 11.39 -25.96
N GLU A 295 8.92 10.88 -24.81
CA GLU A 295 9.03 9.47 -24.51
C GLU A 295 8.33 9.18 -23.18
N LEU A 296 7.96 7.93 -22.94
CA LEU A 296 7.24 7.52 -21.75
C LEU A 296 8.08 7.77 -20.48
N ASP A 297 7.55 8.57 -19.56
CA ASP A 297 8.08 8.71 -18.20
C ASP A 297 7.30 7.76 -17.26
N VAL A 298 7.98 6.71 -16.82
CA VAL A 298 7.41 5.70 -15.92
C VAL A 298 6.98 6.30 -14.59
N THR A 299 7.67 7.33 -14.12
CA THR A 299 7.34 8.04 -12.88
C THR A 299 5.98 8.72 -13.01
N ILE A 300 5.72 9.37 -14.13
CA ILE A 300 4.42 10.01 -14.41
C ILE A 300 3.32 8.95 -14.50
N VAL A 301 3.55 7.85 -15.24
CA VAL A 301 2.58 6.73 -15.29
C VAL A 301 2.23 6.24 -13.89
N SER A 302 3.24 6.02 -13.05
CA SER A 302 3.04 5.49 -11.69
C SER A 302 2.24 6.45 -10.80
N LYS A 303 2.50 7.75 -10.90
CA LYS A 303 1.88 8.80 -10.09
C LYS A 303 0.47 9.17 -10.54
N THR A 304 0.12 8.94 -11.81
CA THR A 304 -1.10 9.51 -12.40
C THR A 304 -2.09 8.48 -12.90
N LEU A 305 -1.63 7.34 -13.44
CA LEU A 305 -2.53 6.35 -14.05
C LEU A 305 -3.21 5.47 -13.00
N ASP A 306 -4.53 5.43 -13.00
CA ASP A 306 -5.30 4.40 -12.30
C ASP A 306 -5.35 3.12 -13.14
N HIS A 307 -5.95 3.17 -14.31
CA HIS A 307 -5.99 2.08 -15.28
C HIS A 307 -6.26 2.60 -16.70
N CYS A 308 -6.19 1.71 -17.68
CA CYS A 308 -6.65 1.99 -19.03
C CYS A 308 -7.47 0.82 -19.59
N GLU A 309 -8.38 1.15 -20.51
CA GLU A 309 -9.21 0.19 -21.20
C GLU A 309 -8.90 0.19 -22.70
N ILE A 310 -8.62 -0.99 -23.23
CA ILE A 310 -8.39 -1.17 -24.66
C ILE A 310 -9.71 -1.61 -25.30
N LYS A 311 -10.21 -0.81 -26.24
CA LYS A 311 -11.41 -1.06 -27.04
C LYS A 311 -11.04 -1.49 -28.47
N PRO A 312 -11.98 -2.05 -29.24
CA PRO A 312 -11.76 -2.34 -30.65
C PRO A 312 -11.40 -1.07 -31.44
N LEU A 313 -10.80 -1.27 -32.63
CA LEU A 313 -10.38 -0.21 -33.54
C LEU A 313 -9.30 0.72 -32.95
N GLY A 314 -8.46 0.19 -32.06
CA GLY A 314 -7.35 0.94 -31.51
C GLY A 314 -7.73 2.06 -30.53
N VAL A 315 -8.93 2.07 -30.01
CA VAL A 315 -9.36 3.06 -28.99
C VAL A 315 -8.81 2.66 -27.63
N ILE A 316 -8.15 3.60 -26.95
CA ILE A 316 -7.62 3.42 -25.58
C ILE A 316 -8.14 4.54 -24.71
N ASP A 317 -8.85 4.17 -23.65
CA ASP A 317 -9.32 5.09 -22.62
C ASP A 317 -8.37 5.02 -21.41
N PHE A 318 -7.79 6.15 -21.02
CA PHE A 318 -6.99 6.31 -19.83
C PHE A 318 -7.79 6.93 -18.71
N TYR A 319 -7.83 6.27 -17.56
CA TYR A 319 -8.43 6.76 -16.33
C TYR A 319 -7.33 7.14 -15.36
N PHE A 320 -7.37 8.38 -14.89
CA PHE A 320 -6.34 8.94 -14.02
C PHE A 320 -6.77 8.93 -12.56
N LEU A 321 -5.80 9.02 -11.64
CA LEU A 321 -6.02 8.97 -10.20
C LEU A 321 -6.77 10.21 -9.64
N ASP A 322 -6.84 11.29 -10.41
CA ASP A 322 -7.64 12.49 -10.11
C ASP A 322 -9.13 12.34 -10.54
N GLY A 323 -9.49 11.18 -11.12
CA GLY A 323 -10.82 10.91 -11.66
C GLY A 323 -11.03 11.39 -13.09
N SER A 324 -10.05 12.04 -13.71
CA SER A 324 -10.15 12.43 -15.13
C SER A 324 -10.05 11.24 -16.07
N HIS A 325 -10.57 11.41 -17.28
CA HIS A 325 -10.61 10.39 -18.33
C HIS A 325 -10.26 11.01 -19.68
N ILE A 326 -9.38 10.34 -20.43
CA ILE A 326 -8.97 10.75 -21.78
C ILE A 326 -9.01 9.55 -22.70
N GLY A 327 -9.85 9.61 -23.73
CA GLY A 327 -9.95 8.61 -24.79
C GLY A 327 -9.14 9.02 -26.01
N LEU A 328 -8.37 8.10 -26.56
CA LEU A 328 -7.56 8.27 -27.76
C LEU A 328 -7.81 7.16 -28.77
N VAL A 329 -7.68 7.48 -30.04
CA VAL A 329 -7.68 6.50 -31.11
C VAL A 329 -6.22 6.34 -31.56
N THR A 330 -5.69 5.12 -31.41
CA THR A 330 -4.37 4.78 -31.97
C THR A 330 -4.63 4.43 -33.43
N GLY A 331 -4.55 5.42 -34.30
CA GLY A 331 -4.75 5.24 -35.73
C GLY A 331 -3.64 5.96 -36.51
N ASP A 332 -3.02 5.19 -37.37
CA ASP A 332 -2.03 5.46 -38.43
C ASP A 332 -0.59 5.73 -37.99
#